data_afbcaf569432c5ac511cfe349681fcc9
#
_entry.id   afbcaf569432c5ac511cfe349681fcc9
#
_cell.length_a   1.000
_cell.length_b   1.000
_cell.length_c   1.000
_cell.angle_alpha   90.00
_cell.angle_beta   90.00
_cell.angle_gamma   90.00
#
_symmetry.space_group_name_H-M   'P 1'
#
loop_
_entity.id
_entity.type
_entity.pdbx_description
1 polymer ?
#
loop_
_entity_poly.entity_id
_entity_poly.type
_entity_poly.pdbx_seq_one_letter_code
_entity_poly.pdbx_strand_id
1 'polypeptide(L)'
;MSLRSGSARALARRGGPGPIASERRSRRDWVPGSTRLRYRAQVNPASDPLRPLRYLYRVPLLVWHLLIDLPLTLLATALPIHHVRLRDGERLDYRLIRAWQSGLMRVFGLRMRRVGAPLPGATVFVANHVSWIDIVALHSQRMMGFVAKREIAGWPFVGWLATRGETIFHQRGSTESLGGVLHEMLARLRAGRSVGVFPEGRTRDGHAVGPFHARIFLAAVEAGVPVQPVALRYGEYGSAQTIIAFAPNESFFANFLRLLGEPMRDAQAIFLEPIPSDGGEGRRRIAELARERIVAAMTEGTRD
;
A
#
# COMPACT_ATOMS: atom_id res chain seq x y z
N MET A 1 -69.37 -42.92 20.61
CA MET A 1 -69.10 -44.36 20.78
C MET A 1 -67.56 -44.43 20.83
N SER A 2 -67.03 -44.45 22.04
CA SER A 2 -66.49 -45.62 22.73
C SER A 2 -65.18 -46.07 22.11
N LEU A 3 -64.09 -46.21 22.74
CA LEU A 3 -63.53 -46.43 24.05
C LEU A 3 -62.00 -46.56 23.88
N ARG A 4 -61.24 -46.00 24.82
CA ARG A 4 -60.18 -46.64 25.65
C ARG A 4 -59.08 -47.42 24.92
N SER A 5 -57.92 -47.45 25.29
CA SER A 5 -57.06 -47.35 26.51
C SER A 5 -55.64 -47.56 26.05
N GLY A 6 -54.64 -46.88 26.53
CA GLY A 6 -53.97 -47.13 27.77
C GLY A 6 -52.79 -48.07 27.59
N SER A 7 -51.58 -47.61 27.74
CA SER A 7 -50.64 -48.22 28.67
C SER A 7 -49.20 -47.64 28.54
N ALA A 8 -48.68 -47.28 29.65
CA ALA A 8 -47.29 -46.83 29.84
C ALA A 8 -46.31 -48.01 29.78
N ARG A 9 -45.04 -47.71 29.46
CA ARG A 9 -43.75 -48.22 30.00
C ARG A 9 -42.64 -47.57 29.25
N ALA A 10 -41.89 -46.73 29.87
CA ALA A 10 -40.72 -46.99 30.73
C ALA A 10 -39.39 -46.97 29.97
N LEU A 11 -38.62 -45.93 30.30
CA LEU A 11 -37.17 -45.90 30.45
C LEU A 11 -36.23 -46.50 29.38
N ALA A 12 -35.54 -45.64 28.66
CA ALA A 12 -34.10 -45.82 28.46
C ALA A 12 -33.41 -44.46 28.30
N ARG A 13 -32.71 -44.07 29.32
CA ARG A 13 -31.70 -42.99 29.28
C ARG A 13 -30.62 -43.40 28.28
N ARG A 14 -30.42 -42.67 27.23
CA ARG A 14 -29.13 -42.64 26.52
C ARG A 14 -28.65 -41.20 26.44
N GLY A 15 -27.42 -40.99 26.97
CA GLY A 15 -26.76 -39.75 27.08
C GLY A 15 -26.58 -39.07 25.72
N GLY A 16 -27.01 -37.83 25.65
CA GLY A 16 -26.62 -36.93 24.58
C GLY A 16 -25.16 -36.49 24.72
N PRO A 17 -24.46 -36.23 23.63
CA PRO A 17 -23.12 -35.68 23.70
C PRO A 17 -23.13 -34.32 24.39
N GLY A 18 -22.23 -34.13 25.32
CA GLY A 18 -22.06 -32.88 26.06
C GLY A 18 -21.75 -31.71 25.13
N PRO A 19 -21.96 -30.46 25.60
CA PRO A 19 -21.71 -29.28 24.82
C PRO A 19 -20.24 -29.19 24.42
N ILE A 20 -19.99 -29.09 23.12
CA ILE A 20 -18.68 -28.73 22.56
C ILE A 20 -18.25 -27.42 23.21
N ALA A 21 -17.22 -27.49 24.00
CA ALA A 21 -16.57 -26.31 24.58
C ALA A 21 -16.17 -25.37 23.44
N SER A 22 -16.94 -24.31 23.27
CA SER A 22 -16.53 -23.17 22.45
C SER A 22 -15.27 -22.62 23.10
N GLU A 23 -14.12 -22.88 22.50
CA GLU A 23 -12.86 -22.20 22.82
C GLU A 23 -13.09 -20.69 22.65
N ARG A 24 -13.48 -20.05 23.73
CA ARG A 24 -13.33 -18.61 23.91
C ARG A 24 -11.82 -18.37 23.99
N ARG A 25 -11.15 -18.27 22.83
CA ARG A 25 -9.81 -17.65 22.78
C ARG A 25 -9.96 -16.25 23.32
N SER A 26 -9.40 -16.08 24.51
CA SER A 26 -9.46 -14.87 25.29
C SER A 26 -8.83 -13.72 24.49
N ARG A 27 -9.51 -12.58 24.47
CA ARG A 27 -8.99 -11.28 24.00
C ARG A 27 -7.86 -10.74 24.90
N ARG A 28 -7.04 -11.60 25.53
CA ARG A 28 -6.09 -11.16 26.57
C ARG A 28 -4.63 -11.14 26.18
N ASP A 29 -4.24 -11.33 24.93
CA ASP A 29 -2.83 -11.35 24.58
C ASP A 29 -2.34 -10.16 23.74
N TRP A 30 -3.10 -9.07 23.70
CA TRP A 30 -2.60 -7.82 23.16
C TRP A 30 -1.98 -6.99 24.28
N VAL A 31 -0.67 -7.15 24.49
CA VAL A 31 0.13 -6.34 25.44
C VAL A 31 0.74 -5.15 24.67
N PRO A 32 0.25 -3.92 24.85
CA PRO A 32 0.77 -2.74 24.15
C PRO A 32 2.26 -2.47 24.34
N GLY A 33 2.84 -3.00 25.44
CA GLY A 33 4.24 -2.80 25.77
C GLY A 33 5.23 -3.64 24.96
N SER A 34 4.86 -4.85 24.52
CA SER A 34 5.77 -5.76 23.82
C SER A 34 6.10 -5.28 22.40
N THR A 35 5.15 -4.65 21.71
CA THR A 35 5.36 -4.09 20.36
C THR A 35 6.28 -2.87 20.42
N ARG A 36 6.14 -2.02 21.45
CA ARG A 36 7.01 -0.84 21.65
C ARG A 36 8.45 -1.24 21.99
N LEU A 37 8.64 -2.31 22.78
CA LEU A 37 9.97 -2.80 23.15
C LEU A 37 10.67 -3.47 21.97
N ARG A 38 9.97 -4.27 21.16
CA ARG A 38 10.53 -4.89 19.95
C ARG A 38 10.88 -3.85 18.89
N TYR A 39 10.04 -2.84 18.68
CA TYR A 39 10.33 -1.73 17.77
C TYR A 39 11.56 -0.94 18.24
N ARG A 40 11.69 -0.63 19.54
CA ARG A 40 12.86 0.06 20.11
C ARG A 40 14.15 -0.78 19.97
N ALA A 41 14.07 -2.10 20.07
CA ALA A 41 15.24 -2.97 19.89
C ALA A 41 15.70 -3.05 18.42
N GLN A 42 14.78 -2.95 17.46
CA GLN A 42 15.09 -2.95 16.02
C GLN A 42 15.54 -1.59 15.48
N VAL A 43 15.10 -0.49 16.10
CA VAL A 43 15.42 0.88 15.72
C VAL A 43 15.90 1.63 16.95
N ASN A 44 17.12 1.35 17.39
CA ASN A 44 17.79 2.22 18.35
C ASN A 44 18.66 3.23 17.59
N PRO A 45 18.12 4.43 17.26
CA PRO A 45 18.86 5.43 16.50
C PRO A 45 20.10 5.94 17.26
N ALA A 46 20.14 5.76 18.58
CA ALA A 46 21.27 6.17 19.41
C ALA A 46 22.50 5.27 19.28
N SER A 47 22.35 4.07 18.69
CA SER A 47 23.46 3.09 18.56
C SER A 47 24.10 3.03 17.18
N ASP A 48 23.63 3.86 16.21
CA ASP A 48 24.18 3.87 14.85
C ASP A 48 25.16 5.06 14.66
N PRO A 49 26.48 4.84 14.82
CA PRO A 49 27.47 5.90 14.75
C PRO A 49 27.60 6.55 13.37
N LEU A 50 27.13 5.88 12.31
CA LEU A 50 27.18 6.40 10.94
C LEU A 50 25.97 7.25 10.58
N ARG A 51 24.97 7.36 11.45
CA ARG A 51 23.77 8.14 11.20
C ARG A 51 24.03 9.63 10.96
N PRO A 52 24.87 10.33 11.75
CA PRO A 52 25.22 11.72 11.47
C PRO A 52 25.90 11.93 10.12
N LEU A 53 26.77 10.99 9.72
CA LEU A 53 27.42 11.03 8.41
C LEU A 53 26.40 10.89 7.26
N ARG A 54 25.36 10.06 7.43
CA ARG A 54 24.29 9.95 6.42
C ARG A 54 23.52 11.26 6.29
N TYR A 55 23.20 11.93 7.37
CA TYR A 55 22.59 13.27 7.30
C TYR A 55 23.51 14.27 6.61
N LEU A 56 24.81 14.25 6.91
CA LEU A 56 25.77 15.20 6.35
C LEU A 56 25.78 15.18 4.81
N TYR A 57 25.65 14.03 4.18
CA TYR A 57 25.62 13.97 2.71
C TYR A 57 24.20 13.92 2.12
N ARG A 58 23.20 13.32 2.82
CA ARG A 58 21.84 13.19 2.27
C ARG A 58 21.01 14.46 2.38
N VAL A 59 21.22 15.28 3.40
CA VAL A 59 20.52 16.56 3.52
C VAL A 59 20.88 17.50 2.35
N PRO A 60 22.15 17.74 2.00
CA PRO A 60 22.49 18.49 0.79
C PRO A 60 21.92 17.88 -0.49
N LEU A 61 21.97 16.55 -0.65
CA LEU A 61 21.38 15.87 -1.80
C LEU A 61 19.86 16.06 -1.86
N LEU A 62 19.17 15.99 -0.73
CA LEU A 62 17.73 16.24 -0.65
C LEU A 62 17.41 17.69 -1.02
N VAL A 63 18.16 18.64 -0.48
CA VAL A 63 18.00 20.07 -0.78
C VAL A 63 18.18 20.29 -2.28
N TRP A 64 19.24 19.75 -2.87
CA TRP A 64 19.45 19.80 -4.32
C TRP A 64 18.27 19.20 -5.08
N HIS A 65 17.84 18.00 -4.69
CA HIS A 65 16.76 17.28 -5.34
C HIS A 65 15.43 18.05 -5.29
N LEU A 66 15.16 18.78 -4.20
CA LEU A 66 13.96 19.58 -4.03
C LEU A 66 14.06 20.98 -4.67
N LEU A 67 15.23 21.61 -4.64
CA LEU A 67 15.38 23.01 -5.12
C LEU A 67 15.83 23.10 -6.58
N ILE A 68 16.45 22.07 -7.13
CA ILE A 68 16.95 22.06 -8.52
C ILE A 68 16.20 21.00 -9.35
N ASP A 69 16.29 19.71 -9.00
CA ASP A 69 15.74 18.65 -9.84
C ASP A 69 14.21 18.71 -9.93
N LEU A 70 13.52 19.07 -8.83
CA LEU A 70 12.06 19.17 -8.85
C LEU A 70 11.57 20.36 -9.69
N PRO A 71 12.04 21.60 -9.52
CA PRO A 71 11.65 22.70 -10.39
C PRO A 71 11.93 22.42 -11.87
N LEU A 72 13.09 21.82 -12.20
CA LEU A 72 13.42 21.44 -13.57
C LEU A 72 12.43 20.38 -14.11
N THR A 73 12.10 19.37 -13.30
CA THR A 73 11.10 18.36 -13.67
C THR A 73 9.73 18.98 -13.89
N LEU A 74 9.31 19.89 -13.01
CA LEU A 74 8.03 20.58 -13.12
C LEU A 74 7.97 21.51 -14.34
N LEU A 75 9.05 22.27 -14.60
CA LEU A 75 9.16 23.11 -15.78
C LEU A 75 9.10 22.26 -17.05
N ALA A 76 9.86 21.17 -17.10
CA ALA A 76 9.83 20.27 -18.24
C ALA A 76 8.44 19.66 -18.45
N THR A 77 7.74 19.24 -17.38
CA THR A 77 6.38 18.68 -17.48
C THR A 77 5.29 19.73 -17.74
N ALA A 78 5.57 21.02 -17.54
CA ALA A 78 4.70 22.13 -17.93
C ALA A 78 4.72 22.39 -19.43
N LEU A 79 5.76 22.00 -20.14
CA LEU A 79 5.83 22.05 -21.59
C LEU A 79 4.92 20.98 -22.22
N PRO A 80 4.51 21.13 -23.49
CA PRO A 80 3.62 20.17 -24.16
C PRO A 80 4.32 18.84 -24.52
N ILE A 81 5.25 18.39 -23.69
CA ILE A 81 5.99 17.14 -23.88
C ILE A 81 5.15 15.88 -23.60
N HIS A 82 3.96 16.03 -23.05
CA HIS A 82 3.01 14.92 -22.87
C HIS A 82 2.57 14.27 -24.18
N HIS A 83 2.75 14.96 -25.31
CA HIS A 83 2.56 14.40 -26.64
C HIS A 83 3.74 13.54 -27.11
N VAL A 84 4.94 13.75 -26.53
CA VAL A 84 6.14 13.00 -26.91
C VAL A 84 6.10 11.62 -26.28
N ARG A 85 6.09 10.59 -27.12
CA ARG A 85 6.21 9.20 -26.71
C ARG A 85 7.60 8.68 -27.01
N LEU A 86 8.16 7.96 -26.05
CA LEU A 86 9.45 7.29 -26.19
C LEU A 86 9.30 5.99 -27.00
N ARG A 87 10.42 5.36 -27.34
CA ARG A 87 10.44 4.11 -28.13
C ARG A 87 9.65 2.95 -27.47
N ASP A 88 9.54 2.95 -26.16
CA ASP A 88 8.78 1.99 -25.36
C ASP A 88 7.29 2.38 -25.18
N GLY A 89 6.84 3.45 -25.87
CA GLY A 89 5.46 3.97 -25.81
C GLY A 89 5.16 4.81 -24.58
N GLU A 90 6.08 4.93 -23.62
CA GLU A 90 5.88 5.77 -22.43
C GLU A 90 5.91 7.26 -22.80
N ARG A 91 5.10 8.06 -22.13
CA ARG A 91 5.12 9.52 -22.26
C ARG A 91 6.39 10.08 -21.63
N LEU A 92 6.98 11.08 -22.25
CA LEU A 92 8.24 11.70 -21.77
C LEU A 92 8.07 12.36 -20.40
N ASP A 93 6.94 13.04 -20.16
CA ASP A 93 6.63 13.64 -18.85
C ASP A 93 6.55 12.59 -17.74
N TYR A 94 5.94 11.43 -17.99
CA TYR A 94 5.90 10.31 -17.04
C TYR A 94 7.29 9.75 -16.76
N ARG A 95 8.14 9.65 -17.77
CA ARG A 95 9.53 9.23 -17.61
C ARG A 95 10.32 10.20 -16.70
N LEU A 96 10.13 11.51 -16.86
CA LEU A 96 10.80 12.52 -16.02
C LEU A 96 10.33 12.44 -14.57
N ILE A 97 9.01 12.33 -14.33
CA ILE A 97 8.46 12.15 -12.98
C ILE A 97 9.01 10.88 -12.33
N ARG A 98 9.05 9.77 -13.05
CA ARG A 98 9.62 8.50 -12.55
C ARG A 98 11.10 8.62 -12.22
N ALA A 99 11.88 9.31 -13.07
CA ALA A 99 13.30 9.52 -12.84
C ALA A 99 13.53 10.33 -11.57
N TRP A 100 12.73 11.39 -11.35
CA TRP A 100 12.76 12.20 -10.14
C TRP A 100 12.41 11.37 -8.89
N GLN A 101 11.33 10.59 -8.93
CA GLN A 101 10.94 9.70 -7.83
C GLN A 101 12.03 8.63 -7.54
N SER A 102 12.68 8.11 -8.58
CA SER A 102 13.81 7.18 -8.42
C SER A 102 15.02 7.85 -7.77
N GLY A 103 15.26 9.14 -8.08
CA GLY A 103 16.26 9.97 -7.42
C GLY A 103 15.95 10.10 -5.92
N LEU A 104 14.70 10.43 -5.59
CA LEU A 104 14.25 10.55 -4.20
C LEU A 104 14.45 9.26 -3.40
N MET A 105 14.10 8.09 -3.97
CA MET A 105 14.37 6.79 -3.34
C MET A 105 15.87 6.63 -3.00
N ARG A 106 16.77 7.02 -3.92
CA ARG A 106 18.22 6.93 -3.69
C ARG A 106 18.69 7.89 -2.59
N VAL A 107 18.14 9.11 -2.52
CA VAL A 107 18.43 10.06 -1.44
C VAL A 107 18.09 9.45 -0.08
N PHE A 108 16.99 8.70 0.03
CA PHE A 108 16.63 7.94 1.22
C PHE A 108 17.41 6.64 1.40
N GLY A 109 18.35 6.33 0.50
CA GLY A 109 19.15 5.13 0.57
C GLY A 109 18.41 3.86 0.22
N LEU A 110 17.31 3.97 -0.53
CA LEU A 110 16.53 2.83 -1.00
C LEU A 110 16.86 2.49 -2.45
N ARG A 111 17.43 1.31 -2.67
CA ARG A 111 17.76 0.80 -4.01
C ARG A 111 16.58 0.00 -4.56
N MET A 112 15.81 0.65 -5.41
CA MET A 112 14.63 0.01 -6.01
C MET A 112 15.01 -1.05 -7.03
N ARG A 113 14.44 -2.25 -6.86
CA ARG A 113 14.46 -3.35 -7.82
C ARG A 113 13.03 -3.67 -8.23
N ARG A 114 12.82 -3.87 -9.52
CA ARG A 114 11.56 -4.31 -10.08
C ARG A 114 11.61 -5.81 -10.31
N VAL A 115 10.53 -6.49 -9.90
CA VAL A 115 10.27 -7.90 -10.22
C VAL A 115 8.95 -7.95 -10.98
N GLY A 116 8.90 -8.63 -12.11
CA GLY A 116 7.77 -8.54 -13.01
C GLY A 116 7.66 -7.20 -13.74
N ALA A 117 6.54 -6.95 -14.37
CA ALA A 117 6.29 -5.74 -15.15
C ALA A 117 4.92 -5.14 -14.83
N PRO A 118 4.81 -3.79 -14.72
CA PRO A 118 3.51 -3.15 -14.65
C PRO A 118 2.76 -3.31 -15.96
N LEU A 119 1.48 -3.63 -15.90
CA LEU A 119 0.63 -3.72 -17.08
C LEU A 119 0.59 -2.40 -17.82
N PRO A 120 0.63 -2.43 -19.17
CA PRO A 120 0.36 -1.27 -19.99
C PRO A 120 -1.13 -0.88 -19.91
N GLY A 121 -1.44 0.37 -20.28
CA GLY A 121 -2.83 0.86 -20.33
C GLY A 121 -3.44 1.14 -18.93
N ALA A 122 -4.76 1.32 -18.91
CA ALA A 122 -5.52 1.58 -17.70
C ALA A 122 -5.54 0.33 -16.80
N THR A 123 -5.09 0.48 -15.57
CA THR A 123 -4.97 -0.61 -14.60
C THR A 123 -5.20 -0.06 -13.21
N VAL A 124 -5.87 -0.79 -12.34
CA VAL A 124 -5.89 -0.52 -10.91
C VAL A 124 -4.75 -1.29 -10.25
N PHE A 125 -3.70 -0.57 -9.83
CA PHE A 125 -2.60 -1.15 -9.06
C PHE A 125 -2.96 -1.14 -7.58
N VAL A 126 -2.80 -2.28 -6.92
CA VAL A 126 -3.10 -2.39 -5.47
C VAL A 126 -1.86 -2.90 -4.73
N ALA A 127 -1.51 -2.26 -3.62
CA ALA A 127 -0.31 -2.62 -2.87
C ALA A 127 -0.54 -2.63 -1.35
N ASN A 128 0.34 -3.32 -0.62
CA ASN A 128 0.48 -3.18 0.82
C ASN A 128 1.03 -1.79 1.19
N HIS A 129 0.74 -1.31 2.41
CA HIS A 129 1.03 0.07 2.78
C HIS A 129 1.60 0.20 4.20
N VAL A 130 2.84 0.66 4.29
CA VAL A 130 3.54 0.85 5.57
C VAL A 130 3.98 2.30 5.81
N SER A 131 4.21 3.07 4.73
CA SER A 131 4.72 4.44 4.84
C SER A 131 4.39 5.28 3.60
N TRP A 132 4.59 6.58 3.70
CA TRP A 132 4.52 7.52 2.56
C TRP A 132 5.48 7.16 1.42
N ILE A 133 6.60 6.49 1.75
CA ILE A 133 7.62 6.10 0.77
C ILE A 133 7.09 5.07 -0.25
N ASP A 134 6.01 4.35 0.09
CA ASP A 134 5.36 3.38 -0.80
C ASP A 134 4.83 4.06 -2.08
N ILE A 135 4.34 5.31 -1.94
CA ILE A 135 3.88 6.12 -3.07
C ILE A 135 5.06 6.45 -3.99
N VAL A 136 6.18 6.88 -3.40
CA VAL A 136 7.41 7.18 -4.13
C VAL A 136 7.96 5.93 -4.82
N ALA A 137 7.94 4.80 -4.12
CA ALA A 137 8.37 3.52 -4.65
C ALA A 137 7.57 3.11 -5.90
N LEU A 138 6.23 3.17 -5.83
CA LEU A 138 5.37 2.84 -6.98
C LEU A 138 5.51 3.86 -8.11
N HIS A 139 5.52 5.16 -7.83
CA HIS A 139 5.75 6.20 -8.83
C HIS A 139 7.11 6.07 -9.52
N SER A 140 8.14 5.59 -8.83
CA SER A 140 9.44 5.31 -9.45
C SER A 140 9.38 4.18 -10.50
N GLN A 141 8.33 3.37 -10.47
CA GLN A 141 8.15 2.24 -11.40
C GLN A 141 7.16 2.57 -12.51
N ARG A 142 6.06 3.24 -12.20
CA ARG A 142 5.03 3.61 -13.17
C ARG A 142 4.25 4.83 -12.65
N MET A 143 3.93 5.74 -13.56
CA MET A 143 3.03 6.85 -13.25
C MET A 143 1.59 6.34 -13.08
N MET A 144 0.95 6.72 -11.97
CA MET A 144 -0.44 6.41 -11.64
C MET A 144 -0.97 7.45 -10.64
N GLY A 145 -2.25 7.78 -10.71
CA GLY A 145 -2.88 8.63 -9.69
C GLY A 145 -3.17 7.84 -8.41
N PHE A 146 -2.85 8.39 -7.24
CA PHE A 146 -3.12 7.72 -5.96
C PHE A 146 -4.37 8.27 -5.28
N VAL A 147 -5.03 7.42 -4.49
CA VAL A 147 -6.06 7.85 -3.54
C VAL A 147 -5.39 8.18 -2.21
N ALA A 148 -5.53 9.42 -1.76
CA ALA A 148 -4.91 9.92 -0.55
C ALA A 148 -5.92 10.63 0.36
N LYS A 149 -5.53 10.81 1.61
CA LYS A 149 -6.33 11.50 2.63
C LYS A 149 -6.47 13.00 2.28
N ARG A 150 -7.68 13.56 2.40
CA ARG A 150 -7.99 14.95 2.03
C ARG A 150 -7.12 15.98 2.75
N GLU A 151 -6.76 15.72 4.01
CA GLU A 151 -5.94 16.63 4.81
C GLU A 151 -4.55 16.85 4.20
N ILE A 152 -4.04 15.90 3.41
CA ILE A 152 -2.76 16.02 2.70
C ILE A 152 -2.82 17.16 1.66
N ALA A 153 -4.00 17.43 1.08
CA ALA A 153 -4.16 18.53 0.13
C ALA A 153 -3.81 19.90 0.75
N GLY A 154 -4.03 20.07 2.04
CA GLY A 154 -3.71 21.28 2.80
C GLY A 154 -2.25 21.37 3.28
N TRP A 155 -1.44 20.34 3.07
CA TRP A 155 -0.04 20.39 3.51
C TRP A 155 0.78 21.27 2.54
N PRO A 156 1.53 22.25 3.05
CA PRO A 156 2.41 23.05 2.22
C PRO A 156 3.33 22.15 1.40
N PHE A 157 3.55 22.50 0.12
CA PHE A 157 4.41 21.78 -0.80
C PHE A 157 3.96 20.32 -1.11
N VAL A 158 3.71 19.47 -0.09
CA VAL A 158 3.31 18.06 -0.29
C VAL A 158 1.93 17.96 -0.96
N GLY A 159 0.95 18.77 -0.53
CA GLY A 159 -0.39 18.80 -1.12
C GLY A 159 -0.36 19.28 -2.57
N TRP A 160 0.45 20.28 -2.84
CA TRP A 160 0.65 20.78 -4.21
C TRP A 160 1.31 19.71 -5.11
N LEU A 161 2.36 19.02 -4.63
CA LEU A 161 2.97 17.90 -5.35
C LEU A 161 1.99 16.74 -5.58
N ALA A 162 1.21 16.39 -4.56
CA ALA A 162 0.21 15.34 -4.65
C ALA A 162 -0.83 15.65 -5.74
N THR A 163 -1.27 16.91 -5.83
CA THR A 163 -2.18 17.36 -6.89
C THR A 163 -1.55 17.20 -8.28
N ARG A 164 -0.27 17.58 -8.44
CA ARG A 164 0.48 17.37 -9.68
C ARG A 164 0.71 15.90 -10.01
N GLY A 165 0.82 15.04 -8.97
CA GLY A 165 0.90 13.59 -9.08
C GLY A 165 -0.45 12.92 -9.33
N GLU A 166 -1.46 13.65 -9.78
CA GLU A 166 -2.81 13.13 -10.08
C GLU A 166 -3.49 12.47 -8.87
N THR A 167 -3.24 12.95 -7.64
CA THR A 167 -3.84 12.40 -6.42
C THR A 167 -5.34 12.69 -6.36
N ILE A 168 -6.12 11.67 -6.03
CA ILE A 168 -7.56 11.74 -5.70
C ILE A 168 -7.68 11.87 -4.20
N PHE A 169 -8.18 13.00 -3.71
CA PHE A 169 -8.31 13.23 -2.27
C PHE A 169 -9.62 12.69 -1.71
N HIS A 170 -9.54 11.96 -0.61
CA HIS A 170 -10.65 11.30 0.05
C HIS A 170 -10.78 11.69 1.52
N GLN A 171 -12.00 12.06 1.95
CA GLN A 171 -12.32 12.25 3.36
C GLN A 171 -12.76 10.90 3.96
N ARG A 172 -11.92 10.33 4.81
CA ARG A 172 -12.20 9.04 5.46
C ARG A 172 -13.45 9.11 6.32
N GLY A 173 -14.22 8.01 6.31
CA GLY A 173 -15.46 7.91 7.08
C GLY A 173 -16.70 8.52 6.40
N SER A 174 -16.55 9.24 5.28
CA SER A 174 -17.65 9.74 4.48
C SER A 174 -17.97 8.78 3.34
N THR A 175 -19.21 8.27 3.29
CA THR A 175 -19.71 7.44 2.19
C THR A 175 -19.86 8.24 0.90
N GLU A 176 -20.23 9.52 1.02
CA GLU A 176 -20.34 10.46 -0.09
C GLU A 176 -18.97 10.74 -0.71
N SER A 177 -17.95 11.02 0.12
CA SER A 177 -16.57 11.18 -0.34
C SER A 177 -16.04 9.92 -1.02
N LEU A 178 -16.39 8.72 -0.56
CA LEU A 178 -16.00 7.49 -1.23
C LEU A 178 -16.70 7.33 -2.58
N GLY A 179 -17.96 7.75 -2.71
CA GLY A 179 -18.66 7.81 -3.98
C GLY A 179 -17.93 8.72 -4.99
N GLY A 180 -17.52 9.91 -4.55
CA GLY A 180 -16.72 10.84 -5.36
C GLY A 180 -15.37 10.27 -5.78
N VAL A 181 -14.68 9.56 -4.89
CA VAL A 181 -13.41 8.86 -5.22
C VAL A 181 -13.63 7.80 -6.30
N LEU A 182 -14.65 6.96 -6.16
CA LEU A 182 -14.95 5.92 -7.15
C LEU A 182 -15.29 6.53 -8.50
N HIS A 183 -16.06 7.62 -8.53
CA HIS A 183 -16.38 8.36 -9.75
C HIS A 183 -15.11 8.90 -10.43
N GLU A 184 -14.23 9.54 -9.68
CA GLU A 184 -12.96 10.07 -10.21
C GLU A 184 -12.02 8.97 -10.69
N MET A 185 -11.92 7.85 -9.95
CA MET A 185 -11.16 6.68 -10.38
C MET A 185 -11.70 6.15 -11.72
N LEU A 186 -13.02 5.99 -11.81
CA LEU A 186 -13.69 5.51 -13.01
C LEU A 186 -13.43 6.42 -14.21
N ALA A 187 -13.53 7.75 -14.04
CA ALA A 187 -13.23 8.72 -15.07
C ALA A 187 -11.78 8.60 -15.58
N ARG A 188 -10.83 8.43 -14.68
CA ARG A 188 -9.41 8.24 -15.04
C ARG A 188 -9.14 6.94 -15.78
N LEU A 189 -9.70 5.84 -15.29
CA LEU A 189 -9.55 4.53 -15.91
C LEU A 189 -10.15 4.53 -17.33
N ARG A 190 -11.33 5.12 -17.54
CA ARG A 190 -11.94 5.28 -18.85
C ARG A 190 -11.15 6.19 -19.78
N ALA A 191 -10.40 7.15 -19.23
CA ALA A 191 -9.47 7.99 -19.99
C ALA A 191 -8.10 7.31 -20.27
N GLY A 192 -7.98 6.00 -20.03
CA GLY A 192 -6.75 5.23 -20.26
C GLY A 192 -5.66 5.44 -19.21
N ARG A 193 -5.96 6.09 -18.08
CA ARG A 193 -4.99 6.38 -17.00
C ARG A 193 -5.10 5.36 -15.87
N SER A 194 -3.95 4.97 -15.33
CA SER A 194 -3.89 4.01 -14.21
C SER A 194 -4.10 4.69 -12.86
N VAL A 195 -4.61 3.92 -11.90
CA VAL A 195 -4.82 4.37 -10.52
C VAL A 195 -4.16 3.40 -9.57
N GLY A 196 -3.40 3.94 -8.60
CA GLY A 196 -2.81 3.21 -7.49
C GLY A 196 -3.63 3.35 -6.22
N VAL A 197 -3.88 2.25 -5.52
CA VAL A 197 -4.60 2.27 -4.25
C VAL A 197 -3.93 1.39 -3.22
N PHE A 198 -4.05 1.80 -1.96
CA PHE A 198 -3.67 0.99 -0.80
C PHE A 198 -4.96 0.53 -0.11
N PRO A 199 -5.48 -0.66 -0.47
CA PRO A 199 -6.82 -1.07 -0.05
C PRO A 199 -6.93 -1.41 1.45
N GLU A 200 -5.82 -1.39 2.19
CA GLU A 200 -5.80 -1.43 3.65
C GLU A 200 -6.40 -0.17 4.30
N GLY A 201 -6.56 0.91 3.54
CA GLY A 201 -7.15 2.18 3.97
C GLY A 201 -6.30 2.98 4.95
N ARG A 202 -5.19 2.46 5.43
CA ARG A 202 -4.21 3.11 6.32
C ARG A 202 -2.86 2.41 6.23
N THR A 203 -1.80 3.10 6.63
CA THR A 203 -0.48 2.48 6.84
C THR A 203 -0.53 1.45 7.97
N ARG A 204 0.24 0.37 7.82
CA ARG A 204 0.42 -0.70 8.80
C ARG A 204 1.81 -0.63 9.43
N ASP A 205 2.00 -1.41 10.48
CA ASP A 205 3.27 -1.49 11.23
C ASP A 205 4.34 -2.34 10.54
N GLY A 206 4.03 -2.94 9.40
CA GLY A 206 4.96 -3.75 8.62
C GLY A 206 5.09 -5.21 9.05
N HIS A 207 4.38 -5.65 10.10
CA HIS A 207 4.39 -7.05 10.52
C HIS A 207 3.51 -7.95 9.65
N ALA A 208 2.42 -7.42 9.14
CA ALA A 208 1.49 -8.17 8.30
C ALA A 208 0.71 -7.26 7.35
N VAL A 209 0.29 -7.83 6.22
CA VAL A 209 -0.65 -7.18 5.30
C VAL A 209 -2.06 -7.28 5.88
N GLY A 210 -2.69 -6.15 6.11
CA GLY A 210 -4.03 -6.06 6.66
C GLY A 210 -5.12 -6.52 5.70
N PRO A 211 -6.39 -6.52 6.14
CA PRO A 211 -7.52 -6.82 5.26
C PRO A 211 -7.69 -5.72 4.21
N PHE A 212 -8.13 -6.11 3.01
CA PHE A 212 -8.40 -5.20 1.92
C PHE A 212 -9.87 -4.80 1.89
N HIS A 213 -10.15 -3.52 1.79
CA HIS A 213 -11.50 -2.98 1.65
C HIS A 213 -12.00 -3.18 0.22
N ALA A 214 -12.93 -4.11 0.04
CA ALA A 214 -13.43 -4.53 -1.27
C ALA A 214 -14.13 -3.41 -2.08
N ARG A 215 -14.64 -2.37 -1.41
CA ARG A 215 -15.42 -1.31 -2.09
C ARG A 215 -14.62 -0.54 -3.11
N ILE A 216 -13.30 -0.34 -2.88
CA ILE A 216 -12.46 0.43 -3.81
C ILE A 216 -12.24 -0.28 -5.15
N PHE A 217 -12.38 -1.62 -5.18
CA PHE A 217 -12.24 -2.41 -6.40
C PHE A 217 -13.44 -2.26 -7.37
N LEU A 218 -14.53 -1.64 -6.91
CA LEU A 218 -15.71 -1.39 -7.76
C LEU A 218 -15.34 -0.57 -8.99
N ALA A 219 -14.42 0.40 -8.86
CA ALA A 219 -13.98 1.20 -9.98
C ALA A 219 -13.30 0.37 -11.09
N ALA A 220 -12.56 -0.70 -10.74
CA ALA A 220 -11.97 -1.61 -11.73
C ALA A 220 -13.05 -2.42 -12.44
N VAL A 221 -14.02 -2.94 -11.69
CA VAL A 221 -15.15 -3.73 -12.23
C VAL A 221 -16.00 -2.87 -13.18
N GLU A 222 -16.37 -1.66 -12.77
CA GLU A 222 -17.19 -0.76 -13.59
C GLU A 222 -16.45 -0.20 -14.82
N ALA A 223 -15.12 -0.10 -14.74
CA ALA A 223 -14.30 0.32 -15.88
C ALA A 223 -13.93 -0.86 -16.81
N GLY A 224 -14.13 -2.12 -16.40
CA GLY A 224 -13.70 -3.30 -17.15
C GLY A 224 -12.18 -3.40 -17.29
N VAL A 225 -11.40 -2.91 -16.30
CA VAL A 225 -9.93 -2.89 -16.35
C VAL A 225 -9.33 -3.86 -15.33
N PRO A 226 -8.16 -4.45 -15.62
CA PRO A 226 -7.53 -5.40 -14.71
C PRO A 226 -7.07 -4.73 -13.41
N VAL A 227 -7.02 -5.53 -12.34
CA VAL A 227 -6.37 -5.19 -11.08
C VAL A 227 -5.02 -5.89 -11.03
N GLN A 228 -3.93 -5.14 -10.87
CA GLN A 228 -2.61 -5.73 -10.70
C GLN A 228 -2.12 -5.56 -9.27
N PRO A 229 -1.97 -6.66 -8.50
CA PRO A 229 -1.38 -6.62 -7.18
C PRO A 229 0.13 -6.34 -7.27
N VAL A 230 0.64 -5.53 -6.33
CA VAL A 230 2.06 -5.20 -6.21
C VAL A 230 2.49 -5.39 -4.77
N ALA A 231 3.46 -6.25 -4.53
CA ALA A 231 4.06 -6.37 -3.21
C ALA A 231 5.23 -5.40 -3.09
N LEU A 232 5.17 -4.50 -2.10
CA LEU A 232 6.26 -3.61 -1.73
C LEU A 232 7.03 -4.22 -0.57
N ARG A 233 8.28 -4.55 -0.81
CA ARG A 233 9.15 -5.25 0.14
C ARG A 233 10.43 -4.46 0.36
N TYR A 234 10.76 -4.20 1.63
CA TYR A 234 11.91 -3.42 2.05
C TYR A 234 12.91 -4.29 2.82
N GLY A 235 14.19 -4.19 2.46
CA GLY A 235 15.24 -5.05 2.97
C GLY A 235 15.20 -6.44 2.35
N GLU A 236 16.19 -7.23 2.66
CA GLU A 236 16.25 -8.62 2.24
C GLU A 236 15.07 -9.40 2.82
N TYR A 237 14.29 -10.05 1.98
CA TYR A 237 13.05 -10.77 2.32
C TYR A 237 12.05 -9.99 3.19
N GLY A 238 12.03 -8.65 3.09
CA GLY A 238 11.12 -7.82 3.87
C GLY A 238 11.60 -7.50 5.29
N SER A 239 12.86 -7.79 5.61
CA SER A 239 13.44 -7.59 6.95
C SER A 239 13.40 -6.16 7.47
N ALA A 240 13.24 -5.17 6.58
CA ALA A 240 13.17 -3.77 6.94
C ALA A 240 11.73 -3.18 6.90
N GLN A 241 10.73 -4.01 6.73
CA GLN A 241 9.34 -3.56 6.60
C GLN A 241 8.90 -2.72 7.82
N THR A 242 9.18 -3.19 9.01
CA THR A 242 8.88 -2.50 10.28
C THR A 242 9.72 -1.24 10.48
N ILE A 243 10.93 -1.19 9.90
CA ILE A 243 11.82 -0.03 9.97
C ILE A 243 11.29 1.09 9.07
N ILE A 244 10.76 0.76 7.90
CA ILE A 244 10.19 1.74 6.96
C ILE A 244 8.83 2.24 7.45
N ALA A 245 8.04 1.38 8.09
CA ALA A 245 6.72 1.72 8.63
C ALA A 245 6.78 2.91 9.61
N PHE A 246 5.63 3.57 9.76
CA PHE A 246 5.49 4.55 10.83
C PHE A 246 5.58 3.88 12.20
N ALA A 247 6.38 4.46 13.10
CA ALA A 247 6.37 4.10 14.50
C ALA A 247 5.03 4.50 15.16
N PRO A 248 4.67 3.90 16.29
CA PRO A 248 3.48 4.31 17.05
C PRO A 248 3.51 5.81 17.35
N ASN A 249 2.48 6.54 16.92
CA ASN A 249 2.33 8.00 17.07
C ASN A 249 3.42 8.84 16.38
N GLU A 250 4.15 8.26 15.44
CA GLU A 250 5.14 9.00 14.65
C GLU A 250 4.44 9.92 13.64
N SER A 251 4.84 11.20 13.63
CA SER A 251 4.38 12.14 12.62
C SER A 251 5.04 11.87 11.27
N PHE A 252 4.44 12.37 10.19
CA PHE A 252 5.05 12.30 8.86
C PHE A 252 6.48 12.86 8.85
N PHE A 253 6.69 14.02 9.45
CA PHE A 253 7.99 14.67 9.45
C PHE A 253 9.04 13.90 10.27
N ALA A 254 8.64 13.33 11.42
CA ALA A 254 9.52 12.48 12.22
C ALA A 254 9.94 11.22 11.45
N ASN A 255 8.99 10.55 10.77
CA ASN A 255 9.28 9.40 9.92
C ASN A 255 10.20 9.78 8.76
N PHE A 256 9.92 10.91 8.09
CA PHE A 256 10.75 11.44 6.99
C PHE A 256 12.21 11.64 7.43
N LEU A 257 12.44 12.35 8.54
CA LEU A 257 13.77 12.57 9.07
C LEU A 257 14.42 11.24 9.50
N ARG A 258 13.68 10.37 10.17
CA ARG A 258 14.19 9.08 10.59
C ARG A 258 14.69 8.25 9.41
N LEU A 259 13.87 8.14 8.36
CA LEU A 259 14.23 7.37 7.16
C LEU A 259 15.43 7.96 6.42
N LEU A 260 15.59 9.28 6.42
CA LEU A 260 16.76 9.95 5.82
C LEU A 260 18.08 9.54 6.50
N GLY A 261 18.04 9.16 7.79
CA GLY A 261 19.20 8.67 8.55
C GLY A 261 19.43 7.15 8.48
N GLU A 262 18.52 6.37 7.90
CA GLU A 262 18.61 4.89 7.89
C GLU A 262 19.73 4.37 6.96
N PRO A 263 20.33 3.20 7.24
CA PRO A 263 21.25 2.53 6.33
C PRO A 263 20.65 2.31 4.95
N MET A 264 21.54 2.19 3.95
CA MET A 264 21.12 1.82 2.60
C MET A 264 20.51 0.42 2.60
N ARG A 265 19.37 0.25 1.90
CA ARG A 265 18.63 -1.01 1.82
C ARG A 265 18.09 -1.24 0.42
N ASP A 266 17.94 -2.49 0.07
CA ASP A 266 17.19 -2.86 -1.12
C ASP A 266 15.68 -2.67 -0.85
N ALA A 267 14.96 -2.26 -1.89
CA ALA A 267 13.52 -2.18 -1.91
C ALA A 267 13.01 -2.83 -3.20
N GLN A 268 11.93 -3.57 -3.13
CA GLN A 268 11.39 -4.29 -4.27
C GLN A 268 9.94 -3.88 -4.52
N ALA A 269 9.62 -3.63 -5.78
CA ALA A 269 8.26 -3.57 -6.28
C ALA A 269 8.02 -4.83 -7.13
N ILE A 270 7.25 -5.77 -6.58
CA ILE A 270 6.98 -7.07 -7.19
C ILE A 270 5.60 -6.98 -7.83
N PHE A 271 5.57 -6.83 -9.16
CA PHE A 271 4.33 -6.81 -9.93
C PHE A 271 3.87 -8.24 -10.17
N LEU A 272 2.74 -8.57 -9.55
CA LEU A 272 2.18 -9.91 -9.56
C LEU A 272 1.22 -10.10 -10.72
N GLU A 273 0.78 -11.34 -10.93
CA GLU A 273 -0.16 -11.69 -11.99
C GLU A 273 -1.44 -10.85 -11.89
N PRO A 274 -1.89 -10.23 -12.99
CA PRO A 274 -3.11 -9.42 -12.98
C PRO A 274 -4.37 -10.27 -12.72
N ILE A 275 -5.36 -9.65 -12.10
CA ILE A 275 -6.68 -10.22 -11.85
C ILE A 275 -7.64 -9.55 -12.82
N PRO A 276 -8.28 -10.28 -13.74
CA PRO A 276 -9.34 -9.75 -14.59
C PRO A 276 -10.51 -9.23 -13.73
N SER A 277 -11.15 -8.16 -14.16
CA SER A 277 -12.32 -7.61 -13.47
C SER A 277 -13.66 -7.98 -14.11
N ASP A 278 -13.62 -8.58 -15.30
CA ASP A 278 -14.76 -8.94 -16.16
C ASP A 278 -15.24 -10.40 -16.00
N GLY A 279 -14.50 -11.22 -15.24
CA GLY A 279 -14.72 -12.65 -15.10
C GLY A 279 -15.85 -13.08 -14.16
N GLY A 280 -16.81 -12.21 -13.80
CA GLY A 280 -17.92 -12.55 -12.88
C GLY A 280 -17.50 -12.67 -11.40
N GLU A 281 -16.21 -12.57 -11.11
CA GLU A 281 -15.70 -12.52 -9.75
C GLU A 281 -15.97 -11.12 -9.17
N GLY A 282 -16.97 -10.99 -8.32
CA GLY A 282 -17.31 -9.70 -7.71
C GLY A 282 -16.14 -9.09 -6.94
N ARG A 283 -16.19 -7.76 -6.73
CA ARG A 283 -15.15 -6.97 -6.04
C ARG A 283 -14.57 -7.59 -4.76
N ARG A 284 -15.33 -8.44 -4.05
CA ARG A 284 -14.85 -9.11 -2.82
C ARG A 284 -13.81 -10.16 -3.14
N ARG A 285 -14.07 -10.99 -4.14
CA ARG A 285 -13.13 -12.03 -4.56
C ARG A 285 -11.85 -11.44 -5.14
N ILE A 286 -11.95 -10.37 -5.92
CA ILE A 286 -10.78 -9.63 -6.43
C ILE A 286 -9.92 -9.10 -5.27
N ALA A 287 -10.55 -8.52 -4.24
CA ALA A 287 -9.84 -8.02 -3.06
C ALA A 287 -9.13 -9.14 -2.28
N GLU A 288 -9.78 -10.30 -2.10
CA GLU A 288 -9.21 -11.48 -1.45
C GLU A 288 -8.01 -12.01 -2.24
N LEU A 289 -8.17 -12.26 -3.54
CA LEU A 289 -7.09 -12.76 -4.41
C LEU A 289 -5.91 -11.79 -4.45
N ALA A 290 -6.18 -10.49 -4.56
CA ALA A 290 -5.11 -9.48 -4.57
C ALA A 290 -4.32 -9.52 -3.26
N ARG A 291 -5.00 -9.61 -2.12
CA ARG A 291 -4.37 -9.72 -0.82
C ARG A 291 -3.58 -11.04 -0.67
N GLU A 292 -4.17 -12.15 -1.04
CA GLU A 292 -3.53 -13.48 -0.99
C GLU A 292 -2.21 -13.49 -1.79
N ARG A 293 -2.22 -12.97 -3.03
CA ARG A 293 -1.02 -12.88 -3.87
C ARG A 293 0.05 -11.99 -3.24
N ILE A 294 -0.32 -10.83 -2.67
CA ILE A 294 0.64 -9.94 -2.00
C ILE A 294 1.22 -10.62 -0.76
N VAL A 295 0.39 -11.27 0.07
CA VAL A 295 0.87 -12.00 1.26
C VAL A 295 1.83 -13.12 0.87
N ALA A 296 1.50 -13.90 -0.16
CA ALA A 296 2.39 -14.94 -0.67
C ALA A 296 3.75 -14.36 -1.09
N ALA A 297 3.74 -13.29 -1.90
CA ALA A 297 4.97 -12.63 -2.34
C ALA A 297 5.78 -12.00 -1.19
N MET A 298 5.12 -11.56 -0.10
CA MET A 298 5.81 -11.05 1.10
C MET A 298 6.49 -12.16 1.90
N THR A 299 6.03 -13.41 1.80
CA THR A 299 6.57 -14.57 2.54
C THR A 299 7.54 -15.42 1.72
N GLU A 300 7.61 -15.23 0.41
CA GLU A 300 8.58 -15.92 -0.44
C GLU A 300 10.02 -15.56 -0.03
N GLY A 301 10.84 -16.60 0.20
CA GLY A 301 12.26 -16.48 0.61
C GLY A 301 12.49 -16.35 2.11
N THR A 302 11.44 -16.40 2.95
CA THR A 302 11.58 -16.42 4.42
C THR A 302 11.55 -17.84 5.00
N ARG A 303 11.55 -18.88 4.16
CA ARG A 303 11.39 -20.30 4.56
C ARG A 303 12.67 -21.14 4.44
N ASP A 304 13.84 -20.50 4.47
CA ASP A 304 15.11 -21.23 4.58
C ASP A 304 15.75 -21.02 5.96
#